data_999b4f3cbec1da405646a8fd55cffaf6
#
_entry.id   999b4f3cbec1da405646a8fd55cffaf6
#
_cell.length_a   1.000
_cell.length_b   1.000
_cell.length_c   1.000
_cell.angle_alpha   90.00
_cell.angle_beta   90.00
_cell.angle_gamma   90.00
#
_symmetry.space_group_name_H-M   'P 1'
#
loop_
_entity.id
_entity.type
_entity.pdbx_description
1 polymer ?
#
loop_
_entity_poly.entity_id
_entity_poly.type
_entity_poly.pdbx_seq_one_letter_code
_entity_poly.pdbx_strand_id
1 'polypeptide(L)'
;DLTDKYFRRVRAYDDKTTEQIGEYLVAKDKSAVWRMDTPHEGLIYGSAKKMMKKSRIIIYPRYLALGSKGIVALQTPGNGLTAKSLNESVAKIGEDNTIIPVKTGQVDILADVTVGDVKETASRRISVVTQADLQRMAYNAYMTQLYMDTYWNWGWGSPFYNDWGWHRPP
;
A
#
# COMPACT_ATOMS: atom_id res chain seq x y z
N ASP A 1 -5.54 -6.38 7.55
CA ASP A 1 -5.99 -6.33 6.16
C ASP A 1 -6.65 -4.98 5.91
N LEU A 2 -6.18 -4.27 4.87
CA LEU A 2 -6.70 -2.92 4.57
C LEU A 2 -8.12 -2.95 4.00
N THR A 3 -8.53 -4.08 3.46
CA THR A 3 -9.90 -4.33 3.05
C THR A 3 -10.84 -4.17 4.25
N ASP A 4 -10.45 -4.67 5.40
CA ASP A 4 -11.24 -4.60 6.64
C ASP A 4 -11.41 -3.18 7.18
N LYS A 5 -10.56 -2.24 6.78
CA LYS A 5 -10.70 -0.84 7.18
C LYS A 5 -11.94 -0.17 6.59
N TYR A 6 -12.23 -0.42 5.32
CA TYR A 6 -13.30 0.27 4.57
C TYR A 6 -14.46 -0.61 4.19
N PHE A 7 -14.26 -1.93 4.14
CA PHE A 7 -15.25 -2.90 3.69
C PHE A 7 -15.47 -3.99 4.73
N ARG A 8 -16.63 -4.62 4.64
CA ARG A 8 -16.94 -5.89 5.32
C ARG A 8 -17.14 -6.94 4.25
N ARG A 9 -16.50 -8.08 4.43
CA ARG A 9 -16.78 -9.26 3.60
C ARG A 9 -18.03 -9.94 4.13
N VAL A 10 -18.99 -10.18 3.24
CA VAL A 10 -20.29 -10.80 3.54
C VAL A 10 -20.44 -11.98 2.60
N ARG A 11 -20.74 -13.15 3.17
CA ARG A 11 -21.10 -14.34 2.42
C ARG A 11 -22.59 -14.55 2.59
N ALA A 12 -23.30 -14.69 1.46
CA ALA A 12 -24.71 -15.01 1.44
C ALA A 12 -24.88 -16.51 1.20
N TYR A 13 -25.78 -17.12 1.93
CA TYR A 13 -26.10 -18.54 1.84
C TYR A 13 -27.59 -18.71 1.57
N ASP A 14 -27.94 -19.75 0.83
CA ASP A 14 -29.34 -20.19 0.70
C ASP A 14 -29.81 -20.72 2.06
N ASP A 15 -30.98 -20.29 2.51
CA ASP A 15 -31.54 -20.63 3.82
C ASP A 15 -32.03 -22.09 3.91
N LYS A 16 -32.26 -22.74 2.77
CA LYS A 16 -32.76 -24.11 2.67
C LYS A 16 -31.64 -25.12 2.41
N THR A 17 -30.72 -24.78 1.52
CA THR A 17 -29.64 -25.69 1.10
C THR A 17 -28.33 -25.45 1.85
N THR A 18 -28.19 -24.33 2.56
CA THR A 18 -26.95 -23.87 3.18
C THR A 18 -25.77 -23.68 2.21
N GLU A 19 -26.04 -23.70 0.90
CA GLU A 19 -25.04 -23.43 -0.13
C GLU A 19 -24.71 -21.94 -0.21
N GLN A 20 -23.44 -21.62 -0.45
CA GLN A 20 -23.03 -20.24 -0.65
C GLN A 20 -23.51 -19.75 -2.01
N ILE A 21 -24.37 -18.71 -2.03
CA ILE A 21 -24.93 -18.10 -3.22
C ILE A 21 -24.16 -16.85 -3.69
N GLY A 22 -23.29 -16.32 -2.86
CA GLY A 22 -22.46 -15.20 -3.26
C GLY A 22 -21.51 -14.70 -2.17
N GLU A 23 -20.47 -14.00 -2.60
CA GLU A 23 -19.53 -13.32 -1.72
C GLU A 23 -19.42 -11.85 -2.12
N TYR A 24 -19.54 -10.97 -1.13
CA TYR A 24 -19.66 -9.53 -1.34
C TYR A 24 -18.69 -8.75 -0.44
N LEU A 25 -18.21 -7.62 -0.95
CA LEU A 25 -17.60 -6.56 -0.15
C LEU A 25 -18.59 -5.41 0.00
N VAL A 26 -19.01 -5.17 1.23
CA VAL A 26 -19.94 -4.09 1.57
C VAL A 26 -19.18 -2.95 2.22
N ALA A 27 -19.26 -1.76 1.63
CA ALA A 27 -18.66 -0.57 2.22
C ALA A 27 -19.26 -0.27 3.60
N LYS A 28 -18.43 0.02 4.61
CA LYS A 28 -18.86 0.27 5.99
C LYS A 28 -19.80 1.48 6.11
N ASP A 29 -19.66 2.44 5.22
CA ASP A 29 -20.56 3.61 5.10
C ASP A 29 -21.80 3.35 4.23
N LYS A 30 -22.04 2.09 3.84
CA LYS A 30 -23.16 1.66 3.00
C LYS A 30 -23.18 2.31 1.61
N SER A 31 -22.08 2.87 1.14
CA SER A 31 -22.02 3.62 -0.13
C SER A 31 -21.90 2.73 -1.36
N ALA A 32 -21.49 1.47 -1.21
CA ALA A 32 -21.28 0.55 -2.32
C ALA A 32 -21.25 -0.91 -1.87
N VAL A 33 -21.63 -1.80 -2.80
CA VAL A 33 -21.50 -3.25 -2.66
C VAL A 33 -20.85 -3.79 -3.93
N TRP A 34 -19.81 -4.56 -3.75
CA TRP A 34 -19.07 -5.24 -4.81
C TRP A 34 -19.23 -6.74 -4.68
N ARG A 35 -19.60 -7.43 -5.75
CA ARG A 35 -19.65 -8.89 -5.80
C ARG A 35 -18.25 -9.44 -6.13
N MET A 36 -17.82 -10.46 -5.39
CA MET A 36 -16.44 -10.99 -5.47
C MET A 36 -16.35 -12.28 -6.27
N ASP A 37 -17.46 -13.00 -6.43
CA ASP A 37 -17.46 -14.31 -7.06
C ASP A 37 -17.52 -14.21 -8.58
N THR A 38 -16.67 -14.95 -9.25
CA THR A 38 -16.73 -15.13 -10.72
C THR A 38 -17.85 -16.10 -11.11
N PRO A 39 -18.55 -15.91 -12.26
CA PRO A 39 -18.28 -14.91 -13.31
C PRO A 39 -18.96 -13.55 -13.07
N HIS A 40 -19.59 -13.33 -11.92
CA HIS A 40 -20.43 -12.16 -11.64
C HIS A 40 -19.72 -11.05 -10.87
N GLU A 41 -18.38 -11.08 -10.84
CA GLU A 41 -17.61 -10.05 -10.14
C GLU A 41 -17.93 -8.65 -10.68
N GLY A 42 -18.20 -7.71 -9.76
CA GLY A 42 -18.43 -6.31 -10.13
C GLY A 42 -19.22 -5.51 -9.11
N LEU A 43 -19.35 -4.23 -9.39
CA LEU A 43 -20.14 -3.30 -8.60
C LEU A 43 -21.64 -3.56 -8.82
N ILE A 44 -22.34 -4.01 -7.78
CA ILE A 44 -23.79 -4.30 -7.86
C ILE A 44 -24.65 -3.21 -7.23
N TYR A 45 -24.09 -2.37 -6.37
CA TYR A 45 -24.79 -1.28 -5.72
C TYR A 45 -23.83 -0.12 -5.41
N GLY A 46 -24.34 1.11 -5.55
CA GLY A 46 -23.61 2.32 -5.19
C GLY A 46 -22.94 2.99 -6.38
N SER A 47 -21.88 3.76 -6.10
CA SER A 47 -21.20 4.58 -7.10
C SER A 47 -19.76 4.16 -7.27
N ALA A 48 -19.34 3.84 -8.49
CA ALA A 48 -17.95 3.58 -8.85
C ALA A 48 -17.02 4.72 -8.38
N LYS A 49 -17.43 5.97 -8.53
CA LYS A 49 -16.67 7.14 -8.05
C LYS A 49 -16.47 7.15 -6.54
N LYS A 50 -17.44 6.68 -5.74
CA LYS A 50 -17.31 6.54 -4.29
C LYS A 50 -16.40 5.36 -3.93
N MET A 51 -16.48 4.27 -4.69
CA MET A 51 -15.55 3.13 -4.56
C MET A 51 -14.11 3.55 -4.81
N MET A 52 -13.85 4.30 -5.87
CA MET A 52 -12.51 4.76 -6.23
C MET A 52 -11.85 5.61 -5.16
N LYS A 53 -12.59 6.47 -4.47
CA LYS A 53 -12.05 7.23 -3.33
C LYS A 53 -11.49 6.33 -2.22
N LYS A 54 -11.92 5.07 -2.17
CA LYS A 54 -11.48 4.06 -1.21
C LYS A 54 -10.51 3.05 -1.82
N SER A 55 -10.42 3.01 -3.14
CA SER A 55 -9.46 2.18 -3.87
C SER A 55 -8.07 2.76 -3.72
N ARG A 56 -7.10 1.91 -3.50
CA ARG A 56 -5.70 2.32 -3.41
C ARG A 56 -4.84 1.34 -4.17
N ILE A 57 -4.23 1.85 -5.22
CA ILE A 57 -3.18 1.12 -5.93
C ILE A 57 -1.90 1.21 -5.09
N ILE A 58 -1.31 0.08 -4.79
CA ILE A 58 -0.03 -0.02 -4.10
C ILE A 58 1.04 -0.42 -5.11
N ILE A 59 2.10 0.36 -5.17
CA ILE A 59 3.34 0.02 -5.87
C ILE A 59 4.42 -0.05 -4.79
N TYR A 60 4.94 -1.25 -4.50
CA TYR A 60 5.81 -1.50 -3.36
C TYR A 60 6.91 -2.53 -3.70
N PRO A 61 8.11 -2.39 -3.14
CA PRO A 61 8.62 -1.30 -2.29
C PRO A 61 9.12 -0.09 -3.10
N ARG A 62 9.41 1.03 -2.40
CA ARG A 62 10.03 2.21 -3.02
C ARG A 62 11.50 1.96 -3.40
N TYR A 63 12.20 1.18 -2.59
CA TYR A 63 13.57 0.73 -2.83
C TYR A 63 13.54 -0.78 -3.02
N LEU A 64 13.97 -1.25 -4.18
CA LEU A 64 13.91 -2.64 -4.59
C LEU A 64 15.33 -3.15 -4.83
N ALA A 65 15.75 -4.16 -4.08
CA ALA A 65 17.08 -4.74 -4.28
C ALA A 65 17.13 -5.62 -5.52
N LEU A 66 18.26 -5.65 -6.20
CA LEU A 66 18.51 -6.64 -7.24
C LEU A 66 18.33 -8.05 -6.67
N GLY A 67 17.63 -8.91 -7.41
CA GLY A 67 17.29 -10.28 -6.98
C GLY A 67 16.06 -10.41 -6.11
N SER A 68 15.47 -9.30 -5.63
CA SER A 68 14.16 -9.31 -4.95
C SER A 68 13.01 -9.06 -5.92
N LYS A 69 11.78 -9.05 -5.41
CA LYS A 69 10.59 -8.74 -6.19
C LYS A 69 9.78 -7.65 -5.52
N GLY A 70 9.19 -6.77 -6.32
CA GLY A 70 8.17 -5.84 -5.87
C GLY A 70 6.79 -6.26 -6.38
N ILE A 71 5.76 -5.55 -5.95
CA ILE A 71 4.38 -5.82 -6.35
C ILE A 71 3.67 -4.53 -6.74
N VAL A 72 2.75 -4.66 -7.69
CA VAL A 72 1.66 -3.71 -7.91
C VAL A 72 0.37 -4.42 -7.53
N ALA A 73 -0.34 -3.89 -6.58
CA ALA A 73 -1.53 -4.52 -6.03
C ALA A 73 -2.65 -3.50 -5.80
N LEU A 74 -3.86 -3.99 -5.72
CA LEU A 74 -5.04 -3.21 -5.38
C LEU A 74 -5.47 -3.54 -3.95
N GLN A 75 -5.64 -2.52 -3.11
CA GLN A 75 -6.08 -2.69 -1.71
C GLN A 75 -7.59 -2.83 -1.55
N THR A 76 -8.34 -2.49 -2.57
CA THR A 76 -9.80 -2.43 -2.53
C THR A 76 -10.37 -3.01 -3.81
N PRO A 77 -11.67 -3.30 -3.85
CA PRO A 77 -12.30 -3.88 -5.02
C PRO A 77 -12.07 -3.05 -6.29
N GLY A 78 -11.72 -3.74 -7.33
CA GLY A 78 -11.51 -3.23 -8.68
C GLY A 78 -11.03 -4.37 -9.56
N ASN A 79 -11.12 -4.20 -10.85
CA ASN A 79 -10.66 -5.20 -11.81
C ASN A 79 -9.81 -4.56 -12.91
N GLY A 80 -9.25 -5.39 -13.76
CA GLY A 80 -8.40 -4.92 -14.86
C GLY A 80 -7.15 -4.17 -14.38
N LEU A 81 -6.63 -4.52 -13.18
CA LEU A 81 -5.36 -3.98 -12.73
C LEU A 81 -4.25 -4.41 -13.70
N THR A 82 -3.63 -3.43 -14.31
CA THR A 82 -2.48 -3.62 -15.18
C THR A 82 -1.36 -2.70 -14.74
N ALA A 83 -0.13 -3.16 -14.89
CA ALA A 83 1.04 -2.35 -14.59
C ALA A 83 2.01 -2.33 -15.77
N LYS A 84 2.75 -1.24 -15.91
CA LYS A 84 3.85 -1.17 -16.87
C LYS A 84 5.02 -0.37 -16.33
N SER A 85 6.20 -0.74 -16.73
CA SER A 85 7.44 -0.01 -16.46
C SER A 85 7.69 1.02 -17.57
N LEU A 86 8.12 2.22 -17.19
CA LEU A 86 8.56 3.22 -18.17
C LEU A 86 10.02 3.02 -18.60
N ASN A 87 10.75 2.14 -17.93
CA ASN A 87 12.11 1.78 -18.31
C ASN A 87 12.41 0.32 -17.95
N GLU A 88 12.17 -0.57 -18.89
CA GLU A 88 12.37 -2.01 -18.72
C GLU A 88 13.84 -2.42 -18.57
N SER A 89 14.79 -1.56 -18.93
CA SER A 89 16.21 -1.82 -18.66
C SER A 89 16.56 -1.71 -17.16
N VAL A 90 15.74 -1.03 -16.37
CA VAL A 90 15.91 -0.88 -14.92
C VAL A 90 15.02 -1.85 -14.15
N ALA A 91 13.75 -1.95 -14.51
CA ALA A 91 12.83 -2.95 -13.96
C ALA A 91 11.75 -3.30 -14.97
N LYS A 92 11.33 -4.56 -14.99
CA LYS A 92 10.24 -5.09 -15.82
C LYS A 92 9.02 -5.39 -14.97
N ILE A 93 7.86 -5.43 -15.61
CA ILE A 93 6.65 -5.98 -15.01
C ILE A 93 6.50 -7.41 -15.54
N GLY A 94 6.44 -8.35 -14.62
CA GLY A 94 6.16 -9.76 -14.91
C GLY A 94 4.66 -10.06 -14.85
N GLU A 95 4.33 -11.32 -14.98
CA GLU A 95 3.00 -11.84 -14.71
C GLU A 95 2.56 -11.47 -13.29
N ASP A 96 1.28 -11.41 -13.03
CA ASP A 96 0.69 -11.02 -11.74
C ASP A 96 1.10 -9.62 -11.24
N ASN A 97 1.47 -8.71 -12.16
CA ASN A 97 1.91 -7.35 -11.84
C ASN A 97 3.11 -7.31 -10.87
N THR A 98 3.98 -8.30 -10.95
CA THR A 98 5.22 -8.35 -10.17
C THR A 98 6.27 -7.42 -10.77
N ILE A 99 6.94 -6.62 -9.94
CA ILE A 99 8.06 -5.77 -10.37
C ILE A 99 9.36 -6.57 -10.25
N ILE A 100 10.04 -6.76 -11.36
CA ILE A 100 11.28 -7.54 -11.48
C ILE A 100 12.44 -6.57 -11.76
N PRO A 101 13.37 -6.36 -10.81
CA PRO A 101 14.52 -5.50 -11.03
C PRO A 101 15.52 -6.13 -11.99
N VAL A 102 16.04 -5.33 -12.91
CA VAL A 102 17.01 -5.75 -13.95
C VAL A 102 18.37 -5.13 -13.71
N LYS A 103 18.40 -3.83 -13.44
CA LYS A 103 19.64 -3.04 -13.23
C LYS A 103 19.37 -1.94 -12.22
N THR A 104 20.41 -1.55 -11.48
CA THR A 104 20.33 -0.40 -10.58
C THR A 104 19.97 0.89 -11.31
N GLY A 105 19.11 1.71 -10.71
CA GLY A 105 18.62 2.95 -11.31
C GLY A 105 17.25 3.33 -10.78
N GLN A 106 16.66 4.33 -11.41
CA GLN A 106 15.30 4.79 -11.10
C GLN A 106 14.37 4.53 -12.26
N VAL A 107 13.13 4.17 -11.96
CA VAL A 107 12.09 3.94 -12.95
C VAL A 107 10.72 4.30 -12.39
N ASP A 108 9.87 4.89 -13.21
CA ASP A 108 8.47 5.10 -12.87
C ASP A 108 7.64 3.89 -13.31
N ILE A 109 6.88 3.35 -12.37
CA ILE A 109 5.91 2.29 -12.61
C ILE A 109 4.53 2.94 -12.68
N LEU A 110 3.83 2.69 -13.77
CA LEU A 110 2.43 3.08 -13.96
C LEU A 110 1.54 1.89 -13.67
N ALA A 111 0.40 2.14 -13.07
CA ALA A 111 -0.61 1.14 -12.81
C ALA A 111 -1.99 1.70 -13.12
N ASP A 112 -2.77 0.97 -13.88
CA ASP A 112 -4.14 1.28 -14.24
C ASP A 112 -5.10 0.29 -13.60
N VAL A 113 -6.23 0.75 -13.13
CA VAL A 113 -7.30 -0.08 -12.58
C VAL A 113 -8.66 0.41 -13.05
N THR A 114 -9.58 -0.51 -13.20
CA THR A 114 -10.99 -0.21 -13.50
C THR A 114 -11.85 -0.49 -12.27
N VAL A 115 -12.74 0.43 -11.94
CA VAL A 115 -13.74 0.27 -10.89
C VAL A 115 -15.11 0.63 -11.50
N GLY A 116 -15.90 -0.37 -11.84
CA GLY A 116 -17.10 -0.18 -12.66
C GLY A 116 -16.73 0.36 -14.05
N ASP A 117 -17.26 1.52 -14.38
CA ASP A 117 -17.02 2.24 -15.65
C ASP A 117 -15.89 3.28 -15.57
N VAL A 118 -15.30 3.46 -14.39
CA VAL A 118 -14.27 4.49 -14.14
C VAL A 118 -12.88 3.86 -14.13
N LYS A 119 -11.94 4.50 -14.85
CA LYS A 119 -10.51 4.13 -14.82
C LYS A 119 -9.74 5.07 -13.93
N GLU A 120 -8.78 4.51 -13.20
CA GLU A 120 -7.81 5.25 -12.40
C GLU A 120 -6.39 4.82 -12.74
N THR A 121 -5.49 5.79 -12.77
CA THR A 121 -4.07 5.57 -13.02
C THR A 121 -3.27 6.07 -11.82
N ALA A 122 -2.36 5.25 -11.33
CA ALA A 122 -1.36 5.64 -10.34
C ALA A 122 0.03 5.51 -10.94
N SER A 123 0.94 6.34 -10.46
CA SER A 123 2.35 6.25 -10.83
C SER A 123 3.22 6.36 -9.58
N ARG A 124 4.31 5.59 -9.55
CA ARG A 124 5.28 5.67 -8.47
C ARG A 124 6.69 5.44 -9.00
N ARG A 125 7.59 6.33 -8.59
CA ARG A 125 9.02 6.14 -8.78
C ARG A 125 9.55 5.13 -7.79
N ILE A 126 10.22 4.11 -8.31
CA ILE A 126 11.00 3.15 -7.53
C ILE A 126 12.47 3.27 -7.85
N SER A 127 13.31 2.95 -6.88
CA SER A 127 14.76 2.90 -7.03
C SER A 127 15.23 1.46 -6.90
N VAL A 128 15.82 0.94 -7.96
CA VAL A 128 16.49 -0.36 -7.92
C VAL A 128 17.92 -0.15 -7.41
N VAL A 129 18.28 -0.84 -6.34
CA VAL A 129 19.54 -0.70 -5.64
C VAL A 129 20.22 -2.06 -5.46
N THR A 130 21.50 -2.06 -5.06
CA THR A 130 22.14 -3.31 -4.63
C THR A 130 21.64 -3.73 -3.25
N GLN A 131 21.80 -5.01 -2.92
CA GLN A 131 21.46 -5.52 -1.58
C GLN A 131 22.26 -4.81 -0.49
N ALA A 132 23.55 -4.52 -0.77
CA ALA A 132 24.43 -3.79 0.16
C ALA A 132 23.94 -2.35 0.40
N ASP A 133 23.48 -1.66 -0.65
CA ASP A 133 22.92 -0.32 -0.53
C ASP A 133 21.64 -0.32 0.28
N LEU A 134 20.76 -1.30 0.07
CA LEU A 134 19.53 -1.43 0.84
C LEU A 134 19.81 -1.65 2.33
N GLN A 135 20.78 -2.53 2.65
CA GLN A 135 21.22 -2.76 4.03
C GLN A 135 21.82 -1.50 4.67
N ARG A 136 22.64 -0.77 3.92
CA ARG A 136 23.21 0.50 4.39
C ARG A 136 22.14 1.55 4.65
N MET A 137 21.13 1.66 3.79
CA MET A 137 19.99 2.56 3.99
C MET A 137 19.20 2.19 5.25
N ALA A 138 18.92 0.91 5.47
CA ALA A 138 18.23 0.42 6.65
C ALA A 138 19.02 0.68 7.93
N TYR A 139 20.33 0.44 7.92
CA TYR A 139 21.24 0.74 9.04
C TYR A 139 21.24 2.24 9.36
N ASN A 140 21.38 3.10 8.35
CA ASN A 140 21.39 4.55 8.56
C ASN A 140 20.05 5.06 9.11
N ALA A 141 18.92 4.52 8.62
CA ALA A 141 17.60 4.86 9.14
C ALA A 141 17.45 4.45 10.62
N TYR A 142 17.91 3.24 10.97
CA TYR A 142 17.94 2.75 12.35
C TYR A 142 18.80 3.63 13.25
N MET A 143 20.01 3.96 12.83
CA MET A 143 20.91 4.82 13.59
C MET A 143 20.36 6.24 13.79
N THR A 144 19.69 6.78 12.75
CA THR A 144 19.04 8.09 12.86
C THR A 144 17.90 8.05 13.88
N GLN A 145 17.09 7.01 13.86
CA GLN A 145 16.01 6.84 14.84
C GLN A 145 16.55 6.68 16.25
N LEU A 146 17.56 5.84 16.43
CA LEU A 146 18.22 5.64 17.72
C LEU A 146 18.81 6.96 18.27
N TYR A 147 19.44 7.76 17.39
CA TYR A 147 19.99 9.06 17.78
C TYR A 147 18.87 10.02 18.22
N MET A 148 17.77 10.09 17.46
CA MET A 148 16.62 10.94 17.81
C MET A 148 15.97 10.51 19.12
N ASP A 149 15.76 9.20 19.32
CA ASP A 149 15.18 8.66 20.55
C ASP A 149 16.08 8.98 21.76
N THR A 150 17.42 8.88 21.59
CA THR A 150 18.40 9.22 22.62
C THR A 150 18.38 10.73 22.90
N TYR A 151 18.36 11.56 21.86
CA TYR A 151 18.35 13.01 21.99
C TYR A 151 17.10 13.52 22.71
N TRP A 152 15.92 12.99 22.37
CA TRP A 152 14.65 13.37 23.03
C TRP A 152 14.59 12.84 24.47
N ASN A 153 15.09 11.65 24.75
CA ASN A 153 15.12 11.09 26.10
C ASN A 153 16.10 11.83 27.02
N TRP A 154 17.18 12.38 26.49
CA TRP A 154 18.17 13.14 27.26
C TRP A 154 17.79 14.64 27.39
N GLY A 155 17.06 15.18 26.42
CA GLY A 155 16.74 16.61 26.38
C GLY A 155 15.52 17.05 27.20
N TRP A 156 14.56 16.15 27.42
CA TRP A 156 13.26 16.54 28.05
C TRP A 156 12.85 15.67 29.24
N GLY A 157 13.54 14.62 29.55
CA GLY A 157 13.20 13.69 30.63
C GLY A 157 14.37 13.31 31.54
N SER A 158 15.54 13.90 31.39
CA SER A 158 16.67 13.63 32.26
C SER A 158 16.42 14.24 33.64
N PRO A 159 16.50 13.43 34.72
CA PRO A 159 16.44 13.94 36.10
C PRO A 159 17.54 14.96 36.42
N PHE A 160 18.58 15.05 35.58
CA PHE A 160 19.69 15.98 35.74
C PHE A 160 19.39 17.42 35.30
N TYR A 161 18.28 17.67 34.58
CA TYR A 161 17.94 19.04 34.13
C TYR A 161 17.13 19.84 35.17
N ASN A 162 16.67 19.21 36.24
CA ASN A 162 15.93 19.89 37.29
C ASN A 162 16.78 20.47 38.41
N ASP A 163 18.12 20.26 38.37
CA ASP A 163 19.00 20.70 39.48
C ASP A 163 19.87 21.93 39.16
N TRP A 164 19.72 22.53 37.97
CA TRP A 164 20.32 23.83 37.67
C TRP A 164 19.24 24.90 37.75
N GLY A 165 18.97 25.31 39.02
CA GLY A 165 18.06 26.40 39.32
C GLY A 165 18.48 27.70 38.62
N TRP A 166 17.86 27.99 37.50
CA TRP A 166 17.78 29.35 36.99
C TRP A 166 16.73 30.11 37.77
N HIS A 167 17.17 30.75 38.83
CA HIS A 167 16.36 31.81 39.50
C HIS A 167 16.07 32.90 38.46
N ARG A 168 14.80 33.15 38.20
CA ARG A 168 14.37 34.36 37.51
C ARG A 168 14.67 35.52 38.47
N PRO A 169 15.35 36.58 38.04
CA PRO A 169 15.42 37.81 38.82
C PRO A 169 14.04 38.45 38.93
N PRO A 170 13.82 39.25 39.97
CA PRO A 170 12.53 39.86 40.33
C PRO A 170 11.97 40.79 39.28
#